data_3c020dc486f1b2e219928c7eb90ea00d
#
_entry.id   3c020dc486f1b2e219928c7eb90ea00d
#
_cell.length_a   1.000
_cell.length_b   1.000
_cell.length_c   1.000
_cell.angle_alpha   90.00
_cell.angle_beta   90.00
_cell.angle_gamma   90.00
#
_symmetry.space_group_name_H-M   'P 1'
#
loop_
_entity.id
_entity.type
_entity.pdbx_description
1 polymer ?
#
loop_
_entity_poly.entity_id
_entity_poly.type
_entity_poly.pdbx_seq_one_letter_code
_entity_poly.pdbx_strand_id
1 'polypeptide(L)' 'MNKQMTINDLKKLCDKYVKSGHGERMIVLSNDNEGNGFHGLFYGFTFILKGEESLYPINDSVSEDIDKIVILG' A
#
# COMPACT_ATOMS: atom_id res chain seq x y z
N MET A 1 -11.82 -13.96 6.93
CA MET A 1 -10.38 -14.05 6.93
C MET A 1 -9.77 -12.96 6.05
N ASN A 2 -8.80 -12.25 6.57
CA ASN A 2 -8.27 -11.07 5.90
C ASN A 2 -6.97 -11.40 5.19
N LYS A 3 -7.08 -11.50 3.88
CA LYS A 3 -5.91 -11.64 3.03
C LYS A 3 -5.41 -10.25 2.67
N GLN A 4 -4.13 -10.01 2.84
CA GLN A 4 -3.55 -8.73 2.45
C GLN A 4 -3.55 -8.61 0.92
N MET A 5 -3.75 -7.38 0.46
CA MET A 5 -3.80 -7.07 -0.95
C MET A 5 -2.40 -7.09 -1.56
N THR A 6 -2.27 -7.70 -2.73
CA THR A 6 -1.03 -7.68 -3.50
C THR A 6 -1.10 -6.57 -4.55
N ILE A 7 0.02 -6.32 -5.24
CA ILE A 7 0.04 -5.38 -6.35
C ILE A 7 -0.93 -5.83 -7.45
N ASN A 8 -0.99 -7.13 -7.73
CA ASN A 8 -1.92 -7.66 -8.72
C ASN A 8 -3.38 -7.40 -8.34
N ASP A 9 -3.71 -7.56 -7.06
CA ASP A 9 -5.06 -7.27 -6.57
C ASP A 9 -5.39 -5.79 -6.72
N LEU A 10 -4.43 -4.92 -6.41
CA LEU A 10 -4.61 -3.48 -6.54
C LEU A 10 -4.80 -3.08 -8.00
N LYS A 11 -4.06 -3.70 -8.91
CA LYS A 11 -4.21 -3.44 -10.35
C LYS A 11 -5.62 -3.76 -10.82
N LYS A 12 -6.16 -4.89 -10.42
CA LYS A 12 -7.53 -5.28 -10.78
C LYS A 12 -8.55 -4.28 -10.28
N LEU A 13 -8.36 -3.83 -9.04
CA LEU A 13 -9.24 -2.84 -8.44
C LEU A 13 -9.18 -1.52 -9.19
N CYS A 14 -7.96 -1.06 -9.51
CA CYS A 14 -7.77 0.16 -10.28
C CYS A 14 -8.42 0.07 -11.66
N ASP A 15 -8.22 -1.04 -12.37
CA ASP A 15 -8.82 -1.24 -13.69
C ASP A 15 -10.34 -1.17 -13.63
N LYS A 16 -10.92 -1.77 -12.60
CA LYS A 16 -12.37 -1.75 -12.41
C LYS A 16 -12.89 -0.31 -12.27
N TYR A 17 -12.23 0.49 -11.47
CA TYR A 17 -12.70 1.85 -11.19
C TYR A 17 -12.36 2.85 -12.30
N VAL A 18 -11.28 2.61 -13.04
CA VAL A 18 -11.00 3.40 -14.24
C VAL A 18 -12.12 3.18 -15.27
N LYS A 19 -12.55 1.94 -15.47
CA LYS A 19 -13.65 1.63 -16.38
C LYS A 19 -14.96 2.26 -15.94
N SER A 20 -15.15 2.43 -14.64
CA SER A 20 -16.36 3.05 -14.08
C SER A 20 -16.32 4.58 -14.11
N GLY A 21 -15.29 5.17 -14.67
CA GLY A 21 -15.19 6.63 -14.80
C GLY A 21 -14.55 7.35 -13.63
N HIS A 22 -13.88 6.61 -12.73
CA HIS A 22 -13.28 7.19 -11.52
C HIS A 22 -11.77 7.36 -11.62
N GLY A 23 -11.18 7.20 -12.80
CA GLY A 23 -9.73 7.17 -12.98
C GLY A 23 -9.00 8.44 -12.56
N GLU A 24 -9.68 9.58 -12.58
CA GLU A 24 -9.06 10.87 -12.24
C GLU A 24 -9.23 11.24 -10.76
N ARG A 25 -9.84 10.41 -9.96
CA ARG A 25 -10.00 10.69 -8.54
C ARG A 25 -8.65 10.54 -7.83
N MET A 26 -8.36 11.49 -6.94
CA MET A 26 -7.14 11.44 -6.15
C MET A 26 -7.27 10.38 -5.06
N ILE A 27 -6.17 9.67 -4.82
CA ILE A 27 -6.14 8.62 -3.80
C ILE A 27 -5.70 9.22 -2.48
N VAL A 28 -6.46 8.95 -1.43
CA VAL A 28 -6.04 9.21 -0.07
C VAL A 28 -6.00 7.88 0.68
N LEU A 29 -5.07 7.78 1.62
CA LEU A 29 -4.89 6.58 2.42
C LEU A 29 -5.37 6.83 3.84
N SER A 30 -6.03 5.84 4.40
CA SER A 30 -6.43 5.90 5.80
C SER A 30 -5.22 5.69 6.71
N ASN A 31 -5.12 6.47 7.79
CA ASN A 31 -4.02 6.33 8.75
C ASN A 31 -4.19 5.08 9.62
N ASP A 32 -5.42 4.59 9.74
CA ASP A 32 -5.72 3.38 10.47
C ASP A 32 -6.92 2.68 9.83
N ASN A 33 -7.25 1.50 10.30
CA ASN A 33 -8.35 0.72 9.75
C ASN A 33 -9.74 1.20 10.18
N GLU A 34 -9.80 2.20 11.06
CA GLU A 34 -11.07 2.80 11.49
C GLU A 34 -11.38 4.12 10.79
N GLY A 35 -10.44 4.62 9.98
CA GLY A 35 -10.65 5.84 9.23
C GLY A 35 -10.62 7.10 10.07
N ASN A 36 -9.82 7.14 11.14
CA ASN A 36 -9.71 8.30 12.02
C ASN A 36 -8.87 9.43 11.44
N GLY A 37 -8.19 9.19 10.34
CA GLY A 37 -7.41 10.21 9.66
C GLY A 37 -7.01 9.73 8.27
N PHE A 38 -6.68 10.66 7.41
CA PHE A 38 -6.32 10.35 6.02
C PHE A 38 -5.11 11.16 5.59
N HIS A 39 -4.35 10.61 4.65
CA HIS A 39 -3.24 11.35 4.04
C HIS A 39 -3.18 11.03 2.55
N GLY A 40 -2.58 11.94 1.78
CA GLY A 40 -2.50 11.78 0.33
C GLY A 40 -1.46 10.75 -0.08
N LEU A 41 -1.64 10.22 -1.28
CA LEU A 41 -0.68 9.31 -1.91
C LEU A 41 0.14 10.12 -2.92
N PHE A 42 1.42 10.37 -2.60
CA PHE A 42 2.26 11.21 -3.43
C PHE A 42 3.39 10.45 -4.14
N TYR A 43 3.79 9.31 -3.59
CA TYR A 43 5.02 8.66 -4.07
C TYR A 43 4.81 7.28 -4.72
N GLY A 44 3.70 6.64 -4.51
CA GLY A 44 3.45 5.32 -5.10
C GLY A 44 4.13 4.20 -4.33
N PHE A 45 4.88 3.35 -5.02
CA PHE A 45 5.49 2.17 -4.40
C PHE A 45 6.94 2.41 -4.00
N THR A 46 7.29 2.00 -2.79
CA THR A 46 8.66 2.02 -2.30
C THR A 46 9.05 0.61 -1.89
N PHE A 47 10.17 0.13 -2.45
CA PHE A 47 10.71 -1.19 -2.13
C PHE A 47 11.83 -1.04 -1.11
N ILE A 48 11.80 -1.89 -0.07
CA ILE A 48 12.85 -1.89 0.95
C ILE A 48 13.95 -2.82 0.48
N LEU A 49 15.15 -2.28 0.33
CA LEU A 49 16.30 -3.06 -0.10
C LEU A 49 16.86 -3.87 1.06
N LYS A 50 17.40 -5.03 0.74
CA LYS A 50 18.03 -5.89 1.73
C LYS A 50 19.20 -5.15 2.38
N GLY A 51 19.22 -5.14 3.72
CA GLY A 51 20.21 -4.39 4.47
C GLY A 51 19.74 -3.03 4.92
N GLU A 52 18.59 -2.55 4.46
CA GLU A 52 18.03 -1.26 4.81
C GLU A 52 16.80 -1.36 5.72
N GLU A 53 16.50 -2.56 6.21
CA GLU A 53 15.30 -2.82 7.00
C GLU A 53 15.23 -1.95 8.26
N SER A 54 16.37 -1.63 8.84
CA SER A 54 16.43 -0.82 10.06
C SER A 54 16.03 0.63 9.84
N LEU A 55 16.00 1.09 8.58
CA LEU A 55 15.60 2.46 8.25
C LEU A 55 14.08 2.65 8.28
N TYR A 56 13.33 1.56 8.34
CA TYR A 56 11.87 1.59 8.28
C TYR A 56 11.29 0.98 9.55
N PRO A 57 10.36 1.69 10.23
CA PRO A 57 9.73 1.17 11.44
C PRO A 57 8.65 0.14 11.11
N ILE A 58 9.09 -1.04 10.73
CA ILE A 58 8.19 -2.13 10.31
C ILE A 58 7.86 -2.99 11.51
N ASN A 59 6.58 -3.38 11.62
CA ASN A 59 6.12 -4.29 12.66
C ASN A 59 6.78 -5.67 12.52
N ASP A 60 6.96 -6.35 13.64
CA ASP A 60 7.56 -7.69 13.65
C ASP A 60 6.81 -8.67 12.75
N SER A 61 5.50 -8.46 12.58
CA SER A 61 4.69 -9.35 11.75
C SER A 61 5.05 -9.33 10.26
N VAL A 62 5.76 -8.29 9.81
CA VAL A 62 6.16 -8.17 8.40
C VAL A 62 7.67 -8.12 8.21
N SER A 63 8.46 -7.97 9.27
CA SER A 63 9.90 -7.77 9.16
C SER A 63 10.63 -8.98 8.57
N GLU A 64 10.10 -10.18 8.73
CA GLU A 64 10.70 -11.40 8.21
C GLU A 64 10.52 -11.58 6.71
N ASP A 65 9.53 -10.90 6.14
CA ASP A 65 9.17 -11.02 4.72
C ASP A 65 9.44 -9.71 3.97
N ILE A 66 10.52 -9.04 4.34
CA ILE A 66 10.83 -7.71 3.80
C ILE A 66 10.98 -7.70 2.28
N ASP A 67 11.44 -8.81 1.72
CA ASP A 67 11.62 -8.97 0.27
C ASP A 67 10.31 -9.32 -0.46
N LYS A 68 9.23 -9.53 0.30
CA LYS A 68 7.92 -9.89 -0.24
C LYS A 68 6.89 -8.77 -0.11
N ILE A 69 7.31 -7.63 0.39
CA ILE A 69 6.39 -6.50 0.60
C ILE A 69 6.82 -5.29 -0.20
N VAL A 70 5.90 -4.36 -0.34
CA VAL A 70 6.16 -3.05 -0.92
C VAL A 70 5.37 -2.04 -0.09
N ILE A 71 5.93 -0.85 0.05
CA ILE A 71 5.27 0.24 0.79
C ILE A 71 4.54 1.12 -0.20
N LEU A 72 3.25 1.36 0.07
CA LEU A 72 2.45 2.30 -0.69
C LEU A 72 2.29 3.58 0.11
N GLY A 73 2.77 4.66 -0.46
CA GLY A 73 2.67 5.93 0.26
C GLY A 73 3.52 7.04 -0.27
#